data_90c5ab34c20961d8c74c65d83b937358
#
_entry.id   90c5ab34c20961d8c74c65d83b937358
#
_cell.length_a   1.000
_cell.length_b   1.000
_cell.length_c   1.000
_cell.angle_alpha   90.00
_cell.angle_beta   90.00
_cell.angle_gamma   90.00
#
_symmetry.space_group_name_H-M   'P 1'
#
loop_
_entity.id
_entity.type
_entity.pdbx_description
1 polymer ?
#
loop_
_entity_poly.entity_id
_entity_poly.type
_entity_poly.pdbx_seq_one_letter_code
_entity_poly.pdbx_strand_id
1 'polypeptide(L)'
;MPDTYNFIDEHREESITYLQSLVRRYPEGEEPLQMHLAERFSELGCEVHVEKLLPTTVQLSKEFAADETIDNVPRTHVIGCVRGTGGGRSLMLITHPDGDPIKTETWVKPPHEGLIEGGQMFGWGVADDLAGIAMMVEATNAIVASGVKLRGDLYLMSACAKRNAWGIAALLRAGYRADAGIYVHPAESELGLQEIKSMTSGLLKFRITVKGRKPGKTEFVQTTFNHLGVNPIEKAVAVVGALNRLNEERNRRVFYKPLVDAVGRSTNVLVPYIQAGSASNLTDVPASCVVGASLTFPPYEDIDDVMKEVEMYLHGFYDSDEYLRENRPILEWIQGTQGVEMAEDLPIVQVTKDAIMSVTGVSPFSNPLYSKSDLRTPVLIAGIPNVAFGPLAGDLATTGGRDEWVDVDDYVRSIKVLAKIILDWCS
;
A
#
# COMPACT_ATOMS: atom_id res chain seq x y z
N MET A 1 -14.33 24.08 17.31
CA MET A 1 -13.98 24.08 15.88
C MET A 1 -13.42 25.41 15.35
N PRO A 2 -14.08 26.60 15.50
CA PRO A 2 -13.46 27.83 15.02
C PRO A 2 -12.04 28.05 15.56
N ASP A 3 -11.81 27.79 16.85
CA ASP A 3 -10.50 27.98 17.48
C ASP A 3 -9.43 27.03 16.95
N THR A 4 -9.78 25.76 16.67
CA THR A 4 -8.86 24.78 16.11
C THR A 4 -8.47 25.14 14.66
N TYR A 5 -9.44 25.60 13.85
CA TYR A 5 -9.15 26.03 12.47
C TYR A 5 -8.33 27.31 12.42
N ASN A 6 -8.68 28.30 13.28
CA ASN A 6 -7.90 29.53 13.40
C ASN A 6 -6.46 29.20 13.80
N PHE A 7 -6.26 28.29 14.75
CA PHE A 7 -4.92 27.85 15.14
C PHE A 7 -4.13 27.29 13.94
N ILE A 8 -4.74 26.41 13.13
CA ILE A 8 -4.07 25.85 11.94
C ILE A 8 -3.73 26.94 10.92
N ASP A 9 -4.63 27.91 10.71
CA ASP A 9 -4.37 29.04 9.80
C ASP A 9 -3.25 29.95 10.30
N GLU A 10 -3.24 30.28 11.58
CA GLU A 10 -2.22 31.11 12.22
C GLU A 10 -0.84 30.43 12.25
N HIS A 11 -0.81 29.08 12.33
CA HIS A 11 0.43 28.28 12.38
C HIS A 11 0.71 27.54 11.07
N ARG A 12 0.19 28.08 9.94
CA ARG A 12 0.37 27.45 8.62
C ARG A 12 1.84 27.25 8.26
N GLU A 13 2.68 28.26 8.47
CA GLU A 13 4.09 28.21 8.13
C GLU A 13 4.88 27.26 9.03
N GLU A 14 4.50 27.12 10.29
CA GLU A 14 5.08 26.14 11.22
C GLU A 14 4.75 24.72 10.77
N SER A 15 3.52 24.44 10.36
CA SER A 15 3.12 23.12 9.84
C SER A 15 3.86 22.75 8.56
N ILE A 16 4.07 23.72 7.65
CA ILE A 16 4.87 23.53 6.44
C ILE A 16 6.34 23.27 6.80
N THR A 17 6.90 24.05 7.71
CA THR A 17 8.28 23.89 8.19
C THR A 17 8.47 22.55 8.89
N TYR A 18 7.47 22.08 9.63
CA TYR A 18 7.52 20.76 10.26
C TYR A 18 7.63 19.65 9.21
N LEU A 19 6.80 19.66 8.17
CA LEU A 19 6.90 18.69 7.07
C LEU A 19 8.27 18.77 6.37
N GLN A 20 8.78 19.98 6.10
CA GLN A 20 10.14 20.13 5.55
C GLN A 20 11.20 19.52 6.48
N SER A 21 11.02 19.64 7.78
CA SER A 21 11.98 19.08 8.77
C SER A 21 11.99 17.55 8.72
N LEU A 22 10.85 16.91 8.50
CA LEU A 22 10.75 15.45 8.32
C LEU A 22 11.45 15.01 7.03
N VAL A 23 11.26 15.73 5.92
CA VAL A 23 11.96 15.45 4.65
C VAL A 23 13.48 15.51 4.84
N ARG A 24 13.98 16.52 5.55
CA ARG A 24 15.42 16.67 5.83
C ARG A 24 15.98 15.59 6.75
N ARG A 25 15.16 15.04 7.66
CA ARG A 25 15.53 13.95 8.57
C ARG A 25 15.43 12.57 7.93
N TYR A 26 14.62 12.42 6.89
CA TYR A 26 14.34 11.13 6.29
C TYR A 26 15.59 10.33 5.90
N PRO A 27 16.68 10.96 5.39
CA PRO A 27 17.93 10.26 5.12
C PRO A 27 18.66 9.70 6.35
N GLU A 28 18.30 10.12 7.57
CA GLU A 28 18.87 9.60 8.82
C GLU A 28 18.41 8.15 9.07
N GLY A 29 17.31 7.73 8.41
CA GLY A 29 16.73 6.39 8.51
C GLY A 29 15.51 6.31 9.43
N GLU A 30 14.88 5.15 9.46
CA GLU A 30 13.60 4.92 10.15
C GLU A 30 13.69 5.11 11.68
N GLU A 31 14.70 4.52 12.33
CA GLU A 31 14.80 4.55 13.79
C GLU A 31 15.02 5.96 14.36
N PRO A 32 15.92 6.80 13.83
CA PRO A 32 16.03 8.20 14.23
C PRO A 32 14.73 8.99 14.02
N LEU A 33 14.04 8.78 12.91
CA LEU A 33 12.77 9.44 12.64
C LEU A 33 11.68 9.00 13.64
N GLN A 34 11.60 7.71 13.95
CA GLN A 34 10.66 7.18 14.95
C GLN A 34 10.93 7.75 16.34
N MET A 35 12.20 7.86 16.75
CA MET A 35 12.56 8.46 18.04
C MET A 35 12.20 9.94 18.09
N HIS A 36 12.41 10.70 17.00
CA HIS A 36 11.93 12.07 16.91
C HIS A 36 10.40 12.16 17.07
N LEU A 37 9.65 11.23 16.45
CA LEU A 37 8.18 11.20 16.61
C LEU A 37 7.76 10.86 18.04
N ALA A 38 8.49 9.96 18.73
CA ALA A 38 8.23 9.66 20.13
C ALA A 38 8.40 10.91 21.03
N GLU A 39 9.44 11.71 20.81
CA GLU A 39 9.64 12.99 21.49
C GLU A 39 8.49 13.96 21.17
N ARG A 40 8.13 14.10 19.88
CA ARG A 40 7.05 14.98 19.47
C ARG A 40 5.70 14.59 20.04
N PHE A 41 5.36 13.29 20.10
CA PHE A 41 4.14 12.81 20.75
C PHE A 41 4.14 13.10 22.27
N SER A 42 5.30 12.98 22.93
CA SER A 42 5.43 13.35 24.33
C SER A 42 5.18 14.85 24.58
N GLU A 43 5.71 15.72 23.70
CA GLU A 43 5.47 17.16 23.76
C GLU A 43 3.98 17.52 23.58
N LEU A 44 3.24 16.74 22.79
CA LEU A 44 1.79 16.85 22.63
C LEU A 44 1.00 16.35 23.86
N GLY A 45 1.68 15.82 24.87
CA GLY A 45 1.05 15.25 26.07
C GLY A 45 0.48 13.84 25.87
N CYS A 46 0.91 13.12 24.85
CA CYS A 46 0.53 11.73 24.66
C CYS A 46 1.22 10.80 25.66
N GLU A 47 0.53 9.74 26.05
CA GLU A 47 1.17 8.54 26.59
C GLU A 47 1.89 7.82 25.45
N VAL A 48 3.22 7.69 25.51
CA VAL A 48 4.04 7.20 24.40
C VAL A 48 4.53 5.78 24.66
N HIS A 49 4.36 4.91 23.66
CA HIS A 49 4.90 3.56 23.63
C HIS A 49 5.81 3.39 22.42
N VAL A 50 6.94 2.73 22.60
CA VAL A 50 7.89 2.37 21.55
C VAL A 50 7.98 0.85 21.50
N GLU A 51 7.56 0.28 20.38
CA GLU A 51 7.56 -1.16 20.16
C GLU A 51 8.63 -1.53 19.14
N LYS A 52 9.39 -2.59 19.39
CA LYS A 52 10.38 -3.10 18.44
C LYS A 52 10.04 -4.54 18.07
N LEU A 53 9.66 -4.73 16.79
CA LEU A 53 9.08 -5.96 16.31
C LEU A 53 9.85 -6.49 15.09
N LEU A 54 9.90 -7.82 14.98
CA LEU A 54 10.51 -8.52 13.86
C LEU A 54 9.41 -8.93 12.85
N PRO A 55 9.48 -8.52 11.57
CA PRO A 55 8.41 -8.78 10.60
C PRO A 55 7.99 -10.25 10.50
N THR A 56 8.95 -11.19 10.47
CA THR A 56 8.67 -12.64 10.35
C THR A 56 7.92 -13.24 11.54
N THR A 57 7.83 -12.54 12.68
CA THR A 57 7.05 -13.01 13.83
C THR A 57 5.59 -12.62 13.78
N VAL A 58 5.18 -11.80 12.80
CA VAL A 58 3.83 -11.28 12.69
C VAL A 58 2.92 -12.29 12.00
N GLN A 59 1.88 -12.73 12.72
CA GLN A 59 0.87 -13.59 12.13
C GLN A 59 -0.12 -12.76 11.29
N LEU A 60 -0.10 -12.98 9.98
CA LEU A 60 -1.00 -12.35 9.03
C LEU A 60 -2.30 -13.12 8.87
N SER A 61 -3.32 -12.47 8.34
CA SER A 61 -4.60 -13.06 7.97
C SER A 61 -4.97 -12.61 6.57
N LYS A 62 -5.22 -13.59 5.67
CA LYS A 62 -5.54 -13.31 4.27
C LYS A 62 -4.47 -12.47 3.54
N GLU A 63 -3.23 -12.63 3.98
CA GLU A 63 -2.05 -11.99 3.39
C GLU A 63 -0.84 -12.90 3.61
N PHE A 64 0.05 -12.94 2.62
CA PHE A 64 1.32 -13.66 2.70
C PHE A 64 2.38 -13.00 1.83
N ALA A 65 3.66 -13.31 2.12
CA ALA A 65 4.80 -13.00 1.27
C ALA A 65 5.81 -14.15 1.38
N ALA A 66 6.49 -14.46 0.28
CA ALA A 66 7.57 -15.45 0.30
C ALA A 66 8.76 -14.90 1.11
N ASP A 67 9.45 -15.78 1.84
CA ASP A 67 10.56 -15.42 2.74
C ASP A 67 11.62 -14.54 2.06
N GLU A 68 11.91 -14.80 0.79
CA GLU A 68 12.88 -14.04 -0.01
C GLU A 68 12.49 -12.58 -0.26
N THR A 69 11.20 -12.22 -0.04
CA THR A 69 10.67 -10.87 -0.23
C THR A 69 10.53 -10.09 1.06
N ILE A 70 10.84 -10.74 2.20
CA ILE A 70 10.71 -10.16 3.54
C ILE A 70 12.05 -9.57 3.98
N ASP A 71 12.05 -8.29 4.28
CA ASP A 71 13.16 -7.68 4.98
C ASP A 71 13.05 -7.99 6.47
N ASN A 72 13.73 -9.06 6.91
CA ASN A 72 13.65 -9.57 8.28
C ASN A 72 14.58 -8.83 9.24
N VAL A 73 14.45 -7.51 9.29
CA VAL A 73 15.16 -6.63 10.24
C VAL A 73 14.18 -6.13 11.30
N PRO A 74 14.57 -6.07 12.59
CA PRO A 74 13.70 -5.48 13.60
C PRO A 74 13.33 -4.05 13.27
N ARG A 75 12.02 -3.73 13.33
CA ARG A 75 11.47 -2.41 13.03
C ARG A 75 10.96 -1.75 14.31
N THR A 76 11.20 -0.46 14.45
CA THR A 76 10.72 0.35 15.56
C THR A 76 9.40 1.00 15.18
N HIS A 77 8.40 0.90 16.03
CA HIS A 77 7.07 1.51 15.88
C HIS A 77 6.82 2.43 17.06
N VAL A 78 6.14 3.56 16.82
CA VAL A 78 5.84 4.54 17.87
C VAL A 78 4.33 4.76 17.92
N ILE A 79 3.78 4.69 19.12
CA ILE A 79 2.39 4.90 19.40
C ILE A 79 2.26 6.01 20.45
N GLY A 80 1.55 7.08 20.14
CA GLY A 80 1.10 8.10 21.08
C GLY A 80 -0.38 7.90 21.39
N CYS A 81 -0.79 8.07 22.65
CA CYS A 81 -2.20 8.05 23.02
C CYS A 81 -2.59 9.35 23.72
N VAL A 82 -3.50 10.11 23.13
CA VAL A 82 -4.20 11.19 23.81
C VAL A 82 -5.42 10.57 24.50
N ARG A 83 -5.38 10.51 25.85
CA ARG A 83 -6.48 9.92 26.64
C ARG A 83 -7.72 10.77 26.60
N GLY A 84 -8.86 10.16 26.26
CA GLY A 84 -10.17 10.76 26.35
C GLY A 84 -10.68 10.84 27.78
N THR A 85 -11.67 11.68 28.01
CA THR A 85 -12.34 11.83 29.33
C THR A 85 -13.35 10.71 29.60
N GLY A 86 -13.60 9.86 28.62
CA GLY A 86 -14.50 8.71 28.70
C GLY A 86 -15.87 8.94 28.05
N GLY A 87 -16.46 7.87 27.53
CA GLY A 87 -17.78 7.84 26.93
C GLY A 87 -17.85 8.32 25.46
N GLY A 88 -16.74 8.61 24.80
CA GLY A 88 -16.64 8.85 23.35
C GLY A 88 -16.07 7.62 22.62
N ARG A 89 -16.16 7.65 21.29
CA ARG A 89 -15.56 6.62 20.43
C ARG A 89 -14.06 6.88 20.28
N SER A 90 -13.28 5.82 20.29
CA SER A 90 -11.83 5.88 20.05
C SER A 90 -11.50 5.89 18.56
N LEU A 91 -10.37 6.52 18.21
CA LEU A 91 -9.88 6.61 16.83
C LEU A 91 -8.39 6.25 16.79
N MET A 92 -7.96 5.50 15.77
CA MET A 92 -6.55 5.35 15.45
C MET A 92 -6.21 6.08 14.16
N LEU A 93 -5.16 6.88 14.19
CA LEU A 93 -4.52 7.49 13.02
C LEU A 93 -3.30 6.64 12.69
N ILE A 94 -3.21 6.21 11.44
CA ILE A 94 -2.18 5.27 11.00
C ILE A 94 -1.36 5.95 9.92
N THR A 95 -0.03 5.91 10.07
CA THR A 95 0.97 6.41 9.11
C THR A 95 2.18 5.48 9.13
N HIS A 96 3.13 5.68 8.21
CA HIS A 96 4.40 4.95 8.23
C HIS A 96 5.58 5.84 7.84
N PRO A 97 6.76 5.68 8.51
CA PRO A 97 7.95 6.47 8.23
C PRO A 97 8.85 5.86 7.15
N ASP A 98 8.58 4.62 6.73
CA ASP A 98 9.41 3.89 5.77
C ASP A 98 8.85 4.00 4.35
N GLY A 99 9.74 4.10 3.37
CA GLY A 99 9.42 4.19 1.95
C GLY A 99 10.28 3.31 1.07
N ASP A 100 10.13 3.43 -0.22
CA ASP A 100 10.97 2.77 -1.19
C ASP A 100 12.36 3.42 -1.24
N PRO A 101 13.44 2.63 -1.51
CA PRO A 101 14.78 3.19 -1.65
C PRO A 101 14.84 4.26 -2.74
N ILE A 102 15.45 5.39 -2.42
CA ILE A 102 15.61 6.48 -3.37
C ILE A 102 16.57 6.09 -4.51
N LYS A 103 16.25 6.54 -5.71
CA LYS A 103 17.11 6.48 -6.90
C LYS A 103 17.56 7.91 -7.25
N THR A 104 18.51 8.42 -6.49
CA THR A 104 18.94 9.83 -6.57
C THR A 104 19.40 10.26 -7.95
N GLU A 105 19.97 9.35 -8.76
CA GLU A 105 20.41 9.61 -10.12
C GLU A 105 19.27 9.98 -11.10
N THR A 106 18.05 9.76 -10.69
CA THR A 106 16.87 10.07 -11.52
C THR A 106 16.12 11.33 -11.09
N TRP A 107 16.46 11.90 -9.93
CA TRP A 107 15.83 13.11 -9.40
C TRP A 107 16.38 14.38 -10.08
N VAL A 108 15.48 15.34 -10.37
CA VAL A 108 15.82 16.68 -10.86
C VAL A 108 15.78 17.70 -9.73
N LYS A 109 14.83 17.53 -8.79
CA LYS A 109 14.70 18.38 -7.60
C LYS A 109 15.54 17.83 -6.45
N PRO A 110 16.01 18.68 -5.49
CA PRO A 110 16.74 18.22 -4.32
C PRO A 110 15.85 17.31 -3.45
N PRO A 111 16.19 16.01 -3.28
CA PRO A 111 15.29 15.06 -2.60
C PRO A 111 15.23 15.20 -1.07
N HIS A 112 16.18 15.94 -0.47
CA HIS A 112 16.33 16.01 1.00
C HIS A 112 16.15 17.42 1.57
N GLU A 113 15.63 18.36 0.79
CA GLU A 113 15.52 19.76 1.22
C GLU A 113 14.10 20.20 1.56
N GLY A 114 13.08 19.49 1.05
CA GLY A 114 11.70 19.94 1.13
C GLY A 114 11.49 21.24 0.34
N LEU A 115 12.06 21.29 -0.88
CA LEU A 115 11.95 22.45 -1.77
C LEU A 115 10.50 22.74 -2.11
N ILE A 116 10.08 24.00 -1.93
CA ILE A 116 8.75 24.44 -2.35
C ILE A 116 8.87 25.25 -3.64
N GLU A 117 8.20 24.80 -4.69
CA GLU A 117 8.15 25.47 -5.98
C GLU A 117 6.77 25.29 -6.61
N GLY A 118 6.15 26.38 -7.06
CA GLY A 118 4.84 26.35 -7.70
C GLY A 118 3.69 25.85 -6.81
N GLY A 119 3.82 25.98 -5.47
CA GLY A 119 2.82 25.47 -4.51
C GLY A 119 3.00 23.98 -4.14
N GLN A 120 4.02 23.32 -4.70
CA GLN A 120 4.34 21.93 -4.41
C GLN A 120 5.61 21.85 -3.54
N MET A 121 5.58 20.98 -2.52
CA MET A 121 6.76 20.62 -1.74
C MET A 121 7.35 19.33 -2.29
N PHE A 122 8.59 19.40 -2.78
CA PHE A 122 9.33 18.25 -3.30
C PHE A 122 10.23 17.65 -2.22
N GLY A 123 10.25 16.34 -2.15
CA GLY A 123 11.14 15.63 -1.22
C GLY A 123 10.92 14.13 -1.20
N TRP A 124 11.98 13.38 -0.94
CA TRP A 124 11.89 11.93 -0.78
C TRP A 124 11.03 11.55 0.42
N GLY A 125 10.03 10.71 0.18
CA GLY A 125 9.06 10.26 1.18
C GLY A 125 7.96 11.28 1.49
N VAL A 126 7.93 12.45 0.82
CA VAL A 126 6.96 13.52 1.16
C VAL A 126 5.52 13.09 0.88
N ALA A 127 5.26 12.33 -0.19
CA ALA A 127 3.94 11.79 -0.52
C ALA A 127 3.68 10.41 0.11
N ASP A 128 4.75 9.71 0.57
CA ASP A 128 4.63 8.33 1.01
C ASP A 128 5.64 8.02 2.15
N ASP A 129 5.40 8.38 3.44
CA ASP A 129 4.14 8.97 3.96
C ASP A 129 4.42 10.11 4.97
N LEU A 130 5.48 10.95 4.74
CA LEU A 130 5.85 12.01 5.69
C LEU A 130 4.76 13.09 5.81
N ALA A 131 4.00 13.37 4.74
CA ALA A 131 2.88 14.30 4.84
C ALA A 131 1.75 13.76 5.72
N GLY A 132 1.47 12.45 5.66
CA GLY A 132 0.53 11.80 6.57
C GLY A 132 0.98 11.89 8.04
N ILE A 133 2.27 11.65 8.30
CA ILE A 133 2.88 11.83 9.63
C ILE A 133 2.72 13.27 10.11
N ALA A 134 3.07 14.24 9.28
CA ALA A 134 2.97 15.66 9.63
C ALA A 134 1.51 16.08 9.89
N MET A 135 0.57 15.62 9.06
CA MET A 135 -0.88 15.86 9.27
C MET A 135 -1.34 15.30 10.63
N MET A 136 -0.95 14.07 10.96
CA MET A 136 -1.31 13.42 12.22
C MET A 136 -0.82 14.25 13.42
N VAL A 137 0.43 14.72 13.39
CA VAL A 137 1.05 15.54 14.43
C VAL A 137 0.36 16.89 14.53
N GLU A 138 0.22 17.61 13.41
CA GLU A 138 -0.28 18.99 13.42
C GLU A 138 -1.78 19.09 13.70
N ALA A 139 -2.60 18.13 13.26
CA ALA A 139 -4.01 18.07 13.62
C ALA A 139 -4.18 17.82 15.13
N THR A 140 -3.36 16.94 15.71
CA THR A 140 -3.36 16.69 17.16
C THR A 140 -2.87 17.91 17.94
N ASN A 141 -1.83 18.58 17.47
CA ASN A 141 -1.31 19.80 18.05
C ASN A 141 -2.40 20.91 18.12
N ALA A 142 -3.11 21.12 17.04
CA ALA A 142 -4.20 22.11 16.98
C ALA A 142 -5.34 21.81 17.97
N ILE A 143 -5.68 20.52 18.14
CA ILE A 143 -6.72 20.12 19.12
C ILE A 143 -6.25 20.35 20.55
N VAL A 144 -5.02 19.94 20.87
CA VAL A 144 -4.42 20.11 22.21
C VAL A 144 -4.28 21.61 22.55
N ALA A 145 -3.75 22.41 21.62
CA ALA A 145 -3.57 23.85 21.79
C ALA A 145 -4.89 24.61 21.95
N SER A 146 -5.97 24.16 21.29
CA SER A 146 -7.32 24.72 21.44
C SER A 146 -7.97 24.37 22.79
N GLY A 147 -7.32 23.59 23.64
CA GLY A 147 -7.82 23.16 24.95
C GLY A 147 -9.03 22.20 24.91
N VAL A 148 -9.38 21.69 23.73
CA VAL A 148 -10.48 20.73 23.57
C VAL A 148 -10.12 19.41 24.24
N LYS A 149 -11.06 18.87 25.03
CA LYS A 149 -10.91 17.55 25.64
C LYS A 149 -11.75 16.54 24.87
N LEU A 150 -11.08 15.58 24.26
CA LEU A 150 -11.75 14.46 23.61
C LEU A 150 -12.43 13.56 24.62
N ARG A 151 -13.53 12.92 24.26
CA ARG A 151 -14.19 11.91 25.09
C ARG A 151 -13.66 10.51 24.82
N GLY A 152 -13.37 10.18 23.56
CA GLY A 152 -12.72 8.92 23.17
C GLY A 152 -11.19 9.06 23.12
N ASP A 153 -10.49 7.93 23.24
CA ASP A 153 -9.03 7.88 23.10
C ASP A 153 -8.62 8.09 21.64
N LEU A 154 -7.56 8.86 21.42
CA LEU A 154 -6.94 9.06 20.10
C LEU A 154 -5.56 8.42 20.09
N TYR A 155 -5.37 7.44 19.21
CA TYR A 155 -4.09 6.77 18.98
C TYR A 155 -3.39 7.34 17.74
N LEU A 156 -2.14 7.76 17.91
CA LEU A 156 -1.24 8.21 16.85
C LEU A 156 -0.26 7.06 16.57
N MET A 157 -0.39 6.38 15.45
CA MET A 157 0.38 5.17 15.15
C MET A 157 1.32 5.42 13.97
N SER A 158 2.62 5.50 14.24
CA SER A 158 3.67 5.47 13.22
C SER A 158 4.24 4.06 13.13
N ALA A 159 3.85 3.32 12.08
CA ALA A 159 4.08 1.88 11.97
C ALA A 159 4.94 1.56 10.75
N CYS A 160 6.22 1.25 10.96
CA CYS A 160 7.12 0.78 9.90
C CYS A 160 6.65 -0.53 9.26
N ALA A 161 7.21 -0.83 8.11
CA ALA A 161 6.99 -2.01 7.28
C ALA A 161 5.92 -1.83 6.19
N LYS A 162 5.99 -0.70 5.48
CA LYS A 162 5.21 -0.40 4.29
C LYS A 162 5.11 -1.58 3.31
N ARG A 163 6.21 -2.29 3.07
CA ARG A 163 6.26 -3.33 2.03
C ARG A 163 5.25 -4.45 2.20
N ASN A 164 4.78 -4.71 3.42
CA ASN A 164 3.78 -5.74 3.70
C ASN A 164 2.74 -5.32 4.76
N ALA A 165 2.69 -4.04 5.16
CA ALA A 165 1.81 -3.52 6.22
C ALA A 165 1.95 -4.26 7.58
N TRP A 166 3.07 -4.90 7.82
CA TRP A 166 3.24 -5.78 8.97
C TRP A 166 3.38 -5.03 10.28
N GLY A 167 3.86 -3.80 10.24
CA GLY A 167 3.91 -2.95 11.43
C GLY A 167 2.53 -2.72 12.02
N ILE A 168 1.55 -2.38 11.21
CA ILE A 168 0.16 -2.21 11.64
C ILE A 168 -0.40 -3.53 12.18
N ALA A 169 -0.18 -4.64 11.45
CA ALA A 169 -0.61 -5.96 11.88
C ALA A 169 0.01 -6.36 13.24
N ALA A 170 1.29 -6.06 13.43
CA ALA A 170 2.01 -6.31 14.67
C ALA A 170 1.40 -5.54 15.84
N LEU A 171 1.14 -4.24 15.68
CA LEU A 171 0.53 -3.40 16.71
C LEU A 171 -0.89 -3.86 17.04
N LEU A 172 -1.67 -4.24 16.05
CA LEU A 172 -2.98 -4.83 16.26
C LEU A 172 -2.90 -6.17 17.01
N ARG A 173 -1.91 -7.02 16.72
CA ARG A 173 -1.67 -8.28 17.47
C ARG A 173 -1.20 -8.03 18.89
N ALA A 174 -0.45 -6.95 19.13
CA ALA A 174 -0.04 -6.51 20.48
C ALA A 174 -1.24 -5.98 21.32
N GLY A 175 -2.40 -5.78 20.70
CA GLY A 175 -3.62 -5.42 21.44
C GLY A 175 -4.08 -3.97 21.26
N TYR A 176 -3.40 -3.16 20.45
CA TYR A 176 -3.88 -1.81 20.14
C TYR A 176 -5.20 -1.89 19.37
N ARG A 177 -6.24 -1.19 19.84
CA ARG A 177 -7.60 -1.20 19.28
C ARG A 177 -8.22 0.18 19.37
N ALA A 178 -9.09 0.47 18.40
CA ALA A 178 -9.99 1.62 18.41
C ALA A 178 -11.31 1.25 17.73
N ASP A 179 -12.34 2.09 17.89
CA ASP A 179 -13.65 1.87 17.27
C ASP A 179 -13.61 2.11 15.75
N ALA A 180 -12.66 2.93 15.26
CA ALA A 180 -12.38 3.12 13.84
C ALA A 180 -10.93 3.55 13.62
N GLY A 181 -10.49 3.52 12.36
CA GLY A 181 -9.18 3.99 11.92
C GLY A 181 -9.26 4.98 10.76
N ILE A 182 -8.27 5.84 10.68
CA ILE A 182 -7.93 6.63 9.51
C ILE A 182 -6.49 6.30 9.11
N TYR A 183 -6.31 5.78 7.92
CA TYR A 183 -5.00 5.71 7.30
C TYR A 183 -4.72 7.08 6.65
N VAL A 184 -3.86 7.86 7.31
CA VAL A 184 -3.56 9.23 6.90
C VAL A 184 -2.47 9.18 5.84
N HIS A 185 -2.87 9.23 4.57
CA HIS A 185 -1.94 8.98 3.47
C HIS A 185 -2.31 9.85 2.26
N PRO A 186 -1.34 10.59 1.68
CA PRO A 186 -1.57 11.41 0.50
C PRO A 186 -2.29 10.69 -0.65
N ALA A 187 -3.03 11.45 -1.44
CA ALA A 187 -3.74 10.96 -2.60
C ALA A 187 -2.83 11.01 -3.84
N GLU A 188 -2.40 9.84 -4.32
CA GLU A 188 -1.50 9.68 -5.47
C GLU A 188 -2.24 9.68 -6.82
N SER A 189 -3.54 10.00 -6.80
CA SER A 189 -4.44 9.94 -7.96
C SER A 189 -4.60 11.28 -8.69
N GLU A 190 -3.87 12.30 -8.31
CA GLU A 190 -4.05 13.68 -8.78
C GLU A 190 -5.38 14.34 -8.37
N LEU A 191 -6.12 13.76 -7.43
CA LEU A 191 -7.45 14.22 -7.00
C LEU A 191 -7.46 14.83 -5.59
N GLY A 192 -6.49 14.52 -4.74
CA GLY A 192 -6.39 15.07 -3.39
C GLY A 192 -7.66 14.84 -2.57
N LEU A 193 -8.14 15.87 -1.93
CA LEU A 193 -9.37 15.84 -1.12
C LEU A 193 -10.69 15.68 -1.91
N GLN A 194 -10.64 15.46 -3.22
CA GLN A 194 -11.85 15.12 -3.98
C GLN A 194 -12.22 13.63 -3.83
N GLU A 195 -11.34 12.83 -3.21
CA GLU A 195 -11.56 11.39 -3.03
C GLU A 195 -11.29 10.94 -1.59
N ILE A 196 -11.84 9.77 -1.27
CA ILE A 196 -11.41 8.95 -0.14
C ILE A 196 -11.10 7.54 -0.63
N LYS A 197 -10.27 6.82 0.14
CA LYS A 197 -10.02 5.40 -0.06
C LYS A 197 -10.83 4.63 0.98
N SER A 198 -11.92 4.01 0.56
CA SER A 198 -12.78 3.17 1.42
C SER A 198 -12.79 1.71 0.97
N MET A 199 -12.05 1.40 -0.11
CA MET A 199 -11.93 0.05 -0.66
C MET A 199 -10.56 -0.17 -1.29
N THR A 200 -10.14 -1.45 -1.36
CA THR A 200 -8.94 -1.87 -2.07
C THR A 200 -9.20 -3.18 -2.79
N SER A 201 -8.67 -3.33 -3.99
CA SER A 201 -8.62 -4.62 -4.68
C SER A 201 -7.61 -5.56 -4.01
N GLY A 202 -7.87 -6.87 -4.09
CA GLY A 202 -6.89 -7.88 -3.78
C GLY A 202 -5.82 -8.01 -4.88
N LEU A 203 -4.67 -8.55 -4.50
CA LEU A 203 -3.53 -8.76 -5.41
C LEU A 203 -2.86 -10.09 -5.10
N LEU A 204 -2.58 -10.86 -6.15
CA LEU A 204 -1.71 -12.04 -6.11
C LEU A 204 -0.51 -11.81 -7.02
N LYS A 205 0.68 -12.26 -6.57
CA LYS A 205 1.90 -12.33 -7.38
C LYS A 205 2.44 -13.76 -7.32
N PHE A 206 2.81 -14.29 -8.47
CA PHE A 206 3.29 -15.66 -8.56
C PHE A 206 4.31 -15.87 -9.67
N ARG A 207 5.09 -16.92 -9.56
CA ARG A 207 6.00 -17.41 -10.59
C ARG A 207 5.60 -18.80 -11.06
N ILE A 208 5.85 -19.08 -12.34
CA ILE A 208 5.69 -20.40 -12.95
C ILE A 208 7.00 -20.79 -13.60
N THR A 209 7.64 -21.84 -13.07
CA THR A 209 8.88 -22.37 -13.63
C THR A 209 8.57 -23.57 -14.52
N VAL A 210 8.84 -23.41 -15.81
CA VAL A 210 8.71 -24.46 -16.83
C VAL A 210 10.07 -25.08 -17.07
N LYS A 211 10.22 -26.39 -16.84
CA LYS A 211 11.44 -27.13 -17.11
C LYS A 211 11.52 -27.50 -18.59
N GLY A 212 12.72 -27.46 -19.15
CA GLY A 212 13.05 -27.96 -20.47
C GLY A 212 13.70 -29.34 -20.44
N ARG A 213 13.95 -29.87 -21.62
CA ARG A 213 14.73 -31.12 -21.78
C ARG A 213 15.72 -30.94 -22.94
N LYS A 214 17.00 -31.03 -22.63
CA LYS A 214 18.06 -30.99 -23.66
C LYS A 214 17.95 -32.19 -24.61
N PRO A 215 18.41 -32.06 -25.87
CA PRO A 215 18.33 -33.14 -26.88
C PRO A 215 19.10 -34.42 -26.55
N GLY A 216 19.92 -34.41 -25.51
CA GLY A 216 20.71 -35.59 -25.09
C GLY A 216 21.86 -35.91 -26.06
N LYS A 217 22.33 -34.95 -26.83
CA LYS A 217 23.49 -35.04 -27.73
C LYS A 217 24.67 -34.26 -27.16
N THR A 218 25.87 -34.69 -27.47
CA THR A 218 27.14 -34.09 -27.02
C THR A 218 27.55 -32.88 -27.88
N GLU A 219 26.82 -32.61 -28.95
CA GLU A 219 27.09 -31.51 -29.88
C GLU A 219 26.71 -30.14 -29.26
N PHE A 220 27.57 -29.14 -29.46
CA PHE A 220 27.35 -27.78 -28.91
C PHE A 220 26.19 -27.05 -29.58
N VAL A 221 25.99 -27.26 -30.88
CA VAL A 221 24.90 -26.60 -31.63
C VAL A 221 23.63 -27.44 -31.52
N GLN A 222 22.89 -27.25 -30.43
CA GLN A 222 21.69 -28.05 -30.14
C GLN A 222 20.53 -27.75 -31.08
N THR A 223 20.56 -26.63 -31.81
CA THR A 223 19.54 -26.27 -32.82
C THR A 223 19.29 -27.41 -33.80
N THR A 224 20.33 -28.13 -34.23
CA THR A 224 20.25 -29.28 -35.16
C THR A 224 19.37 -30.42 -34.63
N PHE A 225 19.31 -30.56 -33.30
CA PHE A 225 18.63 -31.66 -32.62
C PHE A 225 17.44 -31.19 -31.77
N ASN A 226 16.98 -29.96 -31.97
CA ASN A 226 15.92 -29.35 -31.12
C ASN A 226 14.66 -30.24 -31.04
N HIS A 227 14.29 -30.93 -32.12
CA HIS A 227 13.14 -31.85 -32.17
C HIS A 227 13.28 -33.09 -31.23
N LEU A 228 14.46 -33.38 -30.70
CA LEU A 228 14.71 -34.46 -29.71
C LEU A 228 14.62 -33.94 -28.27
N GLY A 229 14.65 -32.62 -28.10
CA GLY A 229 14.51 -31.95 -26.81
C GLY A 229 13.12 -31.39 -26.57
N VAL A 230 13.01 -30.56 -25.54
CA VAL A 230 11.84 -29.70 -25.29
C VAL A 230 12.36 -28.33 -24.90
N ASN A 231 12.05 -27.33 -25.70
CA ASN A 231 12.40 -25.97 -25.41
C ASN A 231 11.40 -25.37 -24.38
N PRO A 232 11.87 -25.04 -23.16
CA PRO A 232 10.99 -24.51 -22.12
C PRO A 232 10.39 -23.15 -22.46
N ILE A 233 11.03 -22.39 -23.37
CA ILE A 233 10.50 -21.09 -23.83
C ILE A 233 9.20 -21.30 -24.59
N GLU A 234 9.14 -22.28 -25.52
CA GLU A 234 7.92 -22.58 -26.28
C GLU A 234 6.77 -23.00 -25.36
N LYS A 235 7.07 -23.84 -24.37
CA LYS A 235 6.09 -24.24 -23.36
C LYS A 235 5.65 -23.08 -22.45
N ALA A 236 6.58 -22.20 -22.06
CA ALA A 236 6.26 -20.99 -21.28
C ALA A 236 5.39 -20.01 -22.07
N VAL A 237 5.61 -19.83 -23.36
CA VAL A 237 4.73 -19.03 -24.24
C VAL A 237 3.31 -19.60 -24.26
N ALA A 238 3.15 -20.92 -24.28
CA ALA A 238 1.84 -21.57 -24.19
C ALA A 238 1.18 -21.34 -22.81
N VAL A 239 1.95 -21.32 -21.71
CA VAL A 239 1.48 -20.95 -20.37
C VAL A 239 1.02 -19.48 -20.33
N VAL A 240 1.78 -18.54 -20.91
CA VAL A 240 1.38 -17.14 -21.03
C VAL A 240 0.05 -17.04 -21.81
N GLY A 241 -0.11 -17.81 -22.89
CA GLY A 241 -1.36 -17.89 -23.62
C GLY A 241 -2.52 -18.42 -22.77
N ALA A 242 -2.28 -19.37 -21.86
CA ALA A 242 -3.27 -19.84 -20.90
C ALA A 242 -3.66 -18.77 -19.87
N LEU A 243 -2.69 -18.03 -19.31
CA LEU A 243 -2.94 -16.91 -18.41
C LEU A 243 -3.76 -15.79 -19.09
N ASN A 244 -3.48 -15.48 -20.35
CA ASN A 244 -4.28 -14.51 -21.11
C ASN A 244 -5.73 -14.98 -21.31
N ARG A 245 -5.96 -16.28 -21.57
CA ARG A 245 -7.32 -16.83 -21.63
C ARG A 245 -8.04 -16.78 -20.28
N LEU A 246 -7.35 -17.11 -19.19
CA LEU A 246 -7.88 -16.97 -17.83
C LEU A 246 -8.31 -15.52 -17.56
N ASN A 247 -7.48 -14.53 -17.95
CA ASN A 247 -7.81 -13.11 -17.83
C ASN A 247 -9.14 -12.77 -18.53
N GLU A 248 -9.33 -13.23 -19.78
CA GLU A 248 -10.55 -12.96 -20.53
C GLU A 248 -11.77 -13.73 -19.97
N GLU A 249 -11.59 -14.95 -19.47
CA GLU A 249 -12.65 -15.72 -18.80
C GLU A 249 -13.09 -15.05 -17.50
N ARG A 250 -12.15 -14.62 -16.68
CA ARG A 250 -12.44 -13.86 -15.45
C ARG A 250 -13.16 -12.55 -15.76
N ASN A 251 -12.69 -11.79 -16.76
CA ASN A 251 -13.31 -10.53 -17.16
C ASN A 251 -14.78 -10.66 -17.58
N ARG A 252 -15.21 -11.81 -18.14
CA ARG A 252 -16.60 -12.07 -18.49
C ARG A 252 -17.48 -12.44 -17.29
N ARG A 253 -16.89 -12.97 -16.23
CA ARG A 253 -17.59 -13.56 -15.08
C ARG A 253 -17.53 -12.69 -13.83
N VAL A 254 -16.39 -12.04 -13.58
CA VAL A 254 -16.15 -11.23 -12.38
C VAL A 254 -16.64 -9.81 -12.63
N PHE A 255 -17.67 -9.40 -11.90
CA PHE A 255 -18.28 -8.08 -12.06
C PHE A 255 -18.30 -7.33 -10.72
N TYR A 256 -17.64 -6.19 -10.68
CA TYR A 256 -17.65 -5.26 -9.57
C TYR A 256 -17.87 -3.85 -10.09
N LYS A 257 -19.08 -3.34 -9.88
CA LYS A 257 -19.54 -2.09 -10.48
C LYS A 257 -18.56 -0.92 -10.30
N PRO A 258 -17.99 -0.64 -9.11
CA PRO A 258 -17.07 0.49 -8.95
C PRO A 258 -15.85 0.44 -9.89
N LEU A 259 -15.23 -0.73 -10.08
CA LEU A 259 -14.10 -0.88 -10.99
C LEU A 259 -14.54 -0.86 -12.46
N VAL A 260 -15.69 -1.46 -12.78
CA VAL A 260 -16.21 -1.43 -14.17
C VAL A 260 -16.52 0.01 -14.60
N ASP A 261 -17.14 0.80 -13.72
CA ASP A 261 -17.44 2.21 -14.00
C ASP A 261 -16.16 3.06 -14.14
N ALA A 262 -15.13 2.77 -13.35
CA ALA A 262 -13.89 3.56 -13.36
C ALA A 262 -12.93 3.18 -14.52
N VAL A 263 -12.76 1.87 -14.81
CA VAL A 263 -11.72 1.38 -15.73
C VAL A 263 -12.20 0.29 -16.69
N GLY A 264 -13.48 -0.05 -16.70
CA GLY A 264 -14.09 -1.01 -17.62
C GLY A 264 -13.87 -2.49 -17.29
N ARG A 265 -13.13 -2.81 -16.24
CA ARG A 265 -12.82 -4.19 -15.81
C ARG A 265 -12.73 -4.31 -14.30
N SER A 266 -13.10 -5.49 -13.77
CA SER A 266 -13.04 -5.78 -12.33
C SER A 266 -11.80 -6.58 -11.90
N THR A 267 -11.12 -7.22 -12.86
CA THR A 267 -10.00 -8.14 -12.60
C THR A 267 -9.05 -8.13 -13.79
N ASN A 268 -7.77 -8.29 -13.53
CA ASN A 268 -6.76 -8.38 -14.58
C ASN A 268 -5.65 -9.37 -14.19
N VAL A 269 -5.12 -10.07 -15.20
CA VAL A 269 -3.87 -10.82 -15.12
C VAL A 269 -2.83 -10.11 -15.95
N LEU A 270 -1.68 -9.81 -15.37
CA LEU A 270 -0.53 -9.21 -16.02
C LEU A 270 0.64 -10.19 -15.98
N VAL A 271 1.30 -10.40 -17.11
CA VAL A 271 2.55 -11.15 -17.20
C VAL A 271 3.69 -10.18 -17.54
N PRO A 272 4.34 -9.58 -16.54
CA PRO A 272 5.38 -8.56 -16.74
C PRO A 272 6.79 -9.15 -16.92
N TYR A 273 6.97 -10.46 -16.70
CA TYR A 273 8.29 -11.05 -16.64
C TYR A 273 8.34 -12.43 -17.30
N ILE A 274 9.36 -12.63 -18.14
CA ILE A 274 9.73 -13.92 -18.68
C ILE A 274 11.27 -13.99 -18.79
N GLN A 275 11.88 -15.07 -18.32
CA GLN A 275 13.33 -15.22 -18.37
C GLN A 275 13.71 -16.67 -18.70
N ALA A 276 14.61 -16.83 -19.68
CA ALA A 276 15.25 -18.12 -20.02
C ALA A 276 16.53 -17.90 -20.80
N GLY A 277 17.44 -18.88 -20.74
CA GLY A 277 18.65 -18.91 -21.54
C GLY A 277 19.63 -17.76 -21.30
N SER A 278 20.46 -17.48 -22.29
CA SER A 278 21.42 -16.39 -22.31
C SER A 278 21.50 -15.76 -23.70
N ALA A 279 21.55 -14.42 -23.77
CA ALA A 279 21.72 -13.70 -25.02
C ALA A 279 23.07 -14.00 -25.73
N SER A 280 24.06 -14.48 -24.98
CA SER A 280 25.38 -14.90 -25.54
C SER A 280 25.41 -16.31 -26.09
N ASN A 281 24.35 -17.11 -25.87
CA ASN A 281 24.28 -18.50 -26.37
C ASN A 281 22.91 -18.79 -26.98
N LEU A 282 22.80 -18.64 -28.29
CA LEU A 282 21.55 -18.77 -29.05
C LEU A 282 21.38 -20.18 -29.67
N THR A 283 22.26 -21.12 -29.38
CA THR A 283 22.27 -22.47 -29.94
C THR A 283 21.99 -23.56 -28.92
N ASP A 284 21.82 -23.22 -27.64
CA ASP A 284 21.55 -24.16 -26.54
C ASP A 284 20.07 -24.12 -26.11
N VAL A 285 19.54 -25.30 -25.79
CA VAL A 285 18.19 -25.39 -25.18
C VAL A 285 18.30 -25.08 -23.70
N PRO A 286 17.60 -24.03 -23.20
CA PRO A 286 17.63 -23.66 -21.78
C PRO A 286 17.14 -24.80 -20.86
N ALA A 287 17.64 -24.86 -19.64
CA ALA A 287 17.17 -25.84 -18.66
C ALA A 287 15.73 -25.53 -18.17
N SER A 288 15.40 -24.24 -18.09
CA SER A 288 14.08 -23.77 -17.64
C SER A 288 13.73 -22.40 -18.23
N CYS A 289 12.46 -22.06 -18.17
CA CYS A 289 11.93 -20.72 -18.39
C CYS A 289 11.05 -20.33 -17.19
N VAL A 290 11.24 -19.13 -16.66
CA VAL A 290 10.47 -18.57 -15.56
C VAL A 290 9.53 -17.51 -16.10
N VAL A 291 8.24 -17.61 -15.76
CA VAL A 291 7.18 -16.63 -16.06
C VAL A 291 6.74 -16.03 -14.74
N GLY A 292 6.82 -14.71 -14.61
CA GLY A 292 6.27 -13.98 -13.49
C GLY A 292 4.93 -13.33 -13.86
N ALA A 293 3.94 -13.44 -12.97
CA ALA A 293 2.61 -12.90 -13.21
C ALA A 293 2.02 -12.28 -11.94
N SER A 294 1.04 -11.40 -12.14
CA SER A 294 0.19 -10.88 -11.08
C SER A 294 -1.28 -10.92 -11.50
N LEU A 295 -2.17 -11.02 -10.52
CA LEU A 295 -3.61 -11.02 -10.69
C LEU A 295 -4.25 -10.09 -9.67
N THR A 296 -5.09 -9.15 -10.13
CA THR A 296 -5.93 -8.30 -9.27
C THR A 296 -7.35 -8.82 -9.27
N PHE A 297 -8.04 -8.70 -8.11
CA PHE A 297 -9.41 -9.16 -7.95
C PHE A 297 -10.20 -8.23 -7.03
N PRO A 298 -11.53 -8.11 -7.19
CA PRO A 298 -12.34 -7.20 -6.39
C PRO A 298 -12.44 -7.66 -4.93
N PRO A 299 -12.78 -6.74 -4.00
CA PRO A 299 -12.76 -7.00 -2.55
C PRO A 299 -13.69 -8.13 -2.08
N TYR A 300 -14.74 -8.44 -2.84
CA TYR A 300 -15.69 -9.51 -2.48
C TYR A 300 -15.19 -10.92 -2.79
N GLU A 301 -14.15 -11.07 -3.63
CA GLU A 301 -13.54 -12.39 -3.87
C GLU A 301 -12.57 -12.74 -2.75
N ASP A 302 -12.62 -13.99 -2.28
CA ASP A 302 -11.68 -14.50 -1.28
C ASP A 302 -10.38 -14.92 -1.92
N ILE A 303 -9.25 -14.49 -1.35
CA ILE A 303 -7.90 -14.75 -1.89
C ILE A 303 -7.62 -16.25 -2.07
N ASP A 304 -8.05 -17.11 -1.11
CA ASP A 304 -7.80 -18.54 -1.17
C ASP A 304 -8.60 -19.19 -2.32
N ASP A 305 -9.78 -18.66 -2.61
CA ASP A 305 -10.61 -19.17 -3.73
C ASP A 305 -10.04 -18.71 -5.07
N VAL A 306 -9.52 -17.48 -5.16
CA VAL A 306 -8.84 -17.00 -6.38
C VAL A 306 -7.55 -17.78 -6.62
N MET A 307 -6.77 -18.12 -5.58
CA MET A 307 -5.59 -18.97 -5.71
C MET A 307 -5.94 -20.35 -6.23
N LYS A 308 -6.96 -21.00 -5.67
CA LYS A 308 -7.46 -22.30 -6.13
C LYS A 308 -7.93 -22.25 -7.60
N GLU A 309 -8.64 -21.18 -7.98
CA GLU A 309 -9.07 -21.00 -9.37
C GLU A 309 -7.87 -20.98 -10.33
N VAL A 310 -6.83 -20.20 -10.02
CA VAL A 310 -5.61 -20.13 -10.83
C VAL A 310 -4.94 -21.51 -10.94
N GLU A 311 -4.81 -22.21 -9.82
CA GLU A 311 -4.23 -23.55 -9.76
C GLU A 311 -5.01 -24.55 -10.61
N MET A 312 -6.32 -24.61 -10.44
CA MET A 312 -7.18 -25.50 -11.18
C MET A 312 -7.16 -25.21 -12.68
N TYR A 313 -7.17 -23.94 -13.07
CA TYR A 313 -7.11 -23.53 -14.46
C TYR A 313 -5.80 -23.95 -15.11
N LEU A 314 -4.67 -23.69 -14.45
CA LEU A 314 -3.35 -24.08 -14.95
C LEU A 314 -3.20 -25.61 -15.00
N HIS A 315 -3.70 -26.34 -14.02
CA HIS A 315 -3.67 -27.80 -14.03
C HIS A 315 -4.45 -28.36 -15.22
N GLY A 316 -5.67 -27.84 -15.49
CA GLY A 316 -6.44 -28.24 -16.67
C GLY A 316 -5.71 -27.94 -17.98
N PHE A 317 -5.01 -26.83 -18.06
CA PHE A 317 -4.16 -26.51 -19.21
C PHE A 317 -2.98 -27.48 -19.34
N TYR A 318 -2.26 -27.78 -18.25
CA TYR A 318 -1.14 -28.72 -18.28
C TYR A 318 -1.58 -30.13 -18.67
N ASP A 319 -2.78 -30.57 -18.28
CA ASP A 319 -3.33 -31.87 -18.68
C ASP A 319 -3.57 -31.99 -20.19
N SER A 320 -3.79 -30.86 -20.87
CA SER A 320 -3.99 -30.80 -22.32
C SER A 320 -2.70 -30.86 -23.15
N ASP A 321 -1.53 -30.67 -22.53
CA ASP A 321 -0.21 -30.74 -23.18
C ASP A 321 0.53 -31.99 -22.71
N GLU A 322 0.94 -32.84 -23.64
CA GLU A 322 1.59 -34.12 -23.34
C GLU A 322 2.83 -33.96 -22.46
N TYR A 323 3.69 -32.99 -22.78
CA TYR A 323 4.91 -32.76 -22.00
C TYR A 323 4.64 -32.16 -20.63
N LEU A 324 3.78 -31.13 -20.55
CA LEU A 324 3.46 -30.45 -19.29
C LEU A 324 2.67 -31.33 -18.32
N ARG A 325 1.88 -32.28 -18.83
CA ARG A 325 1.18 -33.26 -18.02
C ARG A 325 2.14 -34.13 -17.22
N GLU A 326 3.23 -34.56 -17.83
CA GLU A 326 4.26 -35.40 -17.19
C GLU A 326 5.33 -34.61 -16.45
N ASN A 327 5.57 -33.36 -16.89
CA ASN A 327 6.58 -32.45 -16.34
C ASN A 327 5.91 -31.15 -15.88
N ARG A 328 5.10 -31.27 -14.81
CA ARG A 328 4.31 -30.18 -14.29
C ARG A 328 5.18 -28.96 -14.01
N PRO A 329 4.83 -27.77 -14.54
CA PRO A 329 5.42 -26.52 -14.11
C PRO A 329 5.24 -26.30 -12.61
N ILE A 330 6.22 -25.66 -12.00
CA ILE A 330 6.19 -25.32 -10.58
C ILE A 330 5.56 -23.95 -10.46
N LEU A 331 4.43 -23.87 -9.76
CA LEU A 331 3.77 -22.62 -9.38
C LEU A 331 4.23 -22.23 -7.96
N GLU A 332 4.74 -21.01 -7.81
CA GLU A 332 5.17 -20.44 -6.55
C GLU A 332 4.41 -19.14 -6.30
N TRP A 333 3.69 -19.08 -5.19
CA TRP A 333 3.04 -17.87 -4.74
C TRP A 333 4.07 -16.95 -4.05
N ILE A 334 4.24 -15.73 -4.56
CA ILE A 334 5.27 -14.79 -4.08
C ILE A 334 4.69 -13.81 -3.07
N GLN A 335 3.49 -13.31 -3.33
CA GLN A 335 2.79 -12.36 -2.46
C GLN A 335 1.30 -12.43 -2.71
N GLY A 336 0.54 -12.32 -1.65
CA GLY A 336 -0.92 -12.21 -1.73
C GLY A 336 -1.46 -11.23 -0.70
N THR A 337 -2.43 -10.42 -1.11
CA THR A 337 -3.18 -9.50 -0.23
C THR A 337 -4.66 -9.55 -0.56
N GLN A 338 -5.49 -9.69 0.45
CA GLN A 338 -6.95 -9.61 0.32
C GLN A 338 -7.39 -8.17 0.09
N GLY A 339 -8.39 -7.95 -0.75
CA GLY A 339 -9.10 -6.67 -0.86
C GLY A 339 -10.10 -6.48 0.28
N VAL A 340 -10.47 -5.22 0.54
CA VAL A 340 -11.52 -4.85 1.51
C VAL A 340 -12.40 -3.74 0.95
N GLU A 341 -13.63 -3.65 1.46
CA GLU A 341 -14.57 -2.59 1.14
C GLU A 341 -15.31 -2.15 2.40
N MET A 342 -15.33 -0.86 2.64
CA MET A 342 -16.16 -0.23 3.67
C MET A 342 -17.49 0.19 3.06
N ALA A 343 -18.59 -0.20 3.68
CA ALA A 343 -19.91 0.24 3.25
C ALA A 343 -20.00 1.77 3.34
N GLU A 344 -20.63 2.38 2.35
CA GLU A 344 -20.75 3.83 2.25
C GLU A 344 -21.46 4.47 3.45
N ASP A 345 -22.39 3.76 4.10
CA ASP A 345 -23.18 4.19 5.25
C ASP A 345 -22.47 3.99 6.61
N LEU A 346 -21.24 3.42 6.61
CA LEU A 346 -20.51 3.31 7.86
C LEU A 346 -20.19 4.69 8.46
N PRO A 347 -20.37 4.87 9.78
CA PRO A 347 -20.20 6.17 10.43
C PRO A 347 -18.85 6.83 10.14
N ILE A 348 -17.74 6.08 10.09
CA ILE A 348 -16.41 6.65 9.82
C ILE A 348 -16.28 7.12 8.37
N VAL A 349 -16.91 6.43 7.41
CA VAL A 349 -16.97 6.87 6.00
C VAL A 349 -17.72 8.19 5.89
N GLN A 350 -18.90 8.29 6.52
CA GLN A 350 -19.70 9.49 6.50
C GLN A 350 -19.02 10.67 7.20
N VAL A 351 -18.47 10.46 8.40
CA VAL A 351 -17.72 11.50 9.12
C VAL A 351 -16.55 12.03 8.30
N THR A 352 -15.83 11.13 7.60
CA THR A 352 -14.71 11.54 6.74
C THR A 352 -15.19 12.38 5.55
N LYS A 353 -16.26 11.94 4.87
CA LYS A 353 -16.85 12.70 3.74
C LYS A 353 -17.40 14.06 4.18
N ASP A 354 -18.12 14.11 5.29
CA ASP A 354 -18.68 15.34 5.84
C ASP A 354 -17.59 16.33 6.27
N ALA A 355 -16.49 15.82 6.84
CA ALA A 355 -15.35 16.66 7.20
C ALA A 355 -14.69 17.27 5.97
N ILE A 356 -14.44 16.48 4.91
CA ILE A 356 -13.89 16.99 3.64
C ILE A 356 -14.84 18.03 3.04
N MET A 357 -16.12 17.72 2.92
CA MET A 357 -17.13 18.65 2.39
C MET A 357 -17.18 19.94 3.19
N SER A 358 -17.10 19.86 4.52
CA SER A 358 -17.13 21.05 5.40
C SER A 358 -15.93 21.98 5.22
N VAL A 359 -14.75 21.42 4.92
CA VAL A 359 -13.50 22.19 4.76
C VAL A 359 -13.31 22.68 3.33
N THR A 360 -13.65 21.85 2.33
CA THR A 360 -13.34 22.12 0.93
C THR A 360 -14.52 22.61 0.11
N GLY A 361 -15.77 22.36 0.58
CA GLY A 361 -16.99 22.57 -0.22
C GLY A 361 -17.22 21.49 -1.29
N VAL A 362 -16.36 20.46 -1.36
CA VAL A 362 -16.44 19.38 -2.35
C VAL A 362 -16.86 18.08 -1.67
N SER A 363 -17.87 17.38 -2.21
CA SER A 363 -18.26 16.05 -1.75
C SER A 363 -17.32 15.02 -2.35
N PRO A 364 -16.48 14.33 -1.56
CA PRO A 364 -15.54 13.36 -2.09
C PRO A 364 -16.27 12.06 -2.50
N PHE A 365 -15.73 11.37 -3.48
CA PHE A 365 -16.19 10.05 -3.85
C PHE A 365 -15.24 8.95 -3.34
N SER A 366 -15.73 7.72 -3.23
CA SER A 366 -14.91 6.55 -2.89
C SER A 366 -14.19 6.06 -4.15
N ASN A 367 -12.86 6.21 -4.20
CA ASN A 367 -12.06 5.80 -5.37
C ASN A 367 -11.75 4.30 -5.31
N PRO A 368 -12.16 3.50 -6.33
CA PRO A 368 -11.94 2.05 -6.35
C PRO A 368 -10.56 1.63 -6.88
N LEU A 369 -9.72 2.57 -7.31
CA LEU A 369 -8.51 2.25 -8.08
C LEU A 369 -7.33 1.79 -7.23
N TYR A 370 -7.47 1.74 -5.92
CA TYR A 370 -6.39 1.33 -5.03
C TYR A 370 -6.30 -0.20 -4.90
N SER A 371 -5.07 -0.70 -4.91
CA SER A 371 -4.72 -2.08 -4.60
C SER A 371 -3.61 -2.10 -3.55
N LYS A 372 -3.60 -3.11 -2.69
CA LYS A 372 -2.54 -3.29 -1.68
C LYS A 372 -2.35 -2.07 -0.73
N SER A 373 -3.37 -1.26 -0.48
CA SER A 373 -3.29 -0.17 0.50
C SER A 373 -3.35 -0.72 1.93
N ASP A 374 -2.61 -0.12 2.85
CA ASP A 374 -2.57 -0.47 4.27
C ASP A 374 -3.90 -0.21 5.00
N LEU A 375 -4.82 0.51 4.37
CA LEU A 375 -6.23 0.59 4.71
C LEU A 375 -6.84 -0.77 5.11
N ARG A 376 -6.44 -1.87 4.45
CA ARG A 376 -7.01 -3.23 4.66
C ARG A 376 -6.64 -3.84 6.01
N THR A 377 -5.48 -3.50 6.56
CA THR A 377 -4.89 -4.25 7.69
C THR A 377 -5.72 -4.18 8.98
N PRO A 378 -6.23 -3.02 9.44
CA PRO A 378 -7.13 -2.95 10.59
C PRO A 378 -8.41 -3.75 10.38
N VAL A 379 -8.95 -3.75 9.17
CA VAL A 379 -10.16 -4.48 8.80
C VAL A 379 -9.94 -5.99 8.89
N LEU A 380 -8.89 -6.49 8.24
CA LEU A 380 -8.61 -7.93 8.15
C LEU A 380 -8.14 -8.55 9.47
N ILE A 381 -7.35 -7.82 10.25
CA ILE A 381 -6.76 -8.33 11.51
C ILE A 381 -7.69 -8.16 12.70
N ALA A 382 -8.45 -7.08 12.74
CA ALA A 382 -9.19 -6.68 13.95
C ALA A 382 -10.67 -6.34 13.71
N GLY A 383 -11.16 -6.37 12.46
CA GLY A 383 -12.51 -5.95 12.13
C GLY A 383 -12.78 -4.46 12.38
N ILE A 384 -11.73 -3.64 12.43
CA ILE A 384 -11.82 -2.20 12.68
C ILE A 384 -12.08 -1.50 11.35
N PRO A 385 -13.23 -0.80 11.18
CA PRO A 385 -13.50 -0.04 9.97
C PRO A 385 -12.44 1.06 9.79
N ASN A 386 -11.88 1.16 8.59
CA ASN A 386 -10.77 2.04 8.29
C ASN A 386 -10.95 2.74 6.94
N VAL A 387 -10.70 4.04 6.90
CA VAL A 387 -10.78 4.88 5.69
C VAL A 387 -9.44 5.59 5.51
N ALA A 388 -9.05 5.85 4.27
CA ALA A 388 -7.87 6.66 4.01
C ALA A 388 -8.21 7.91 3.22
N PHE A 389 -7.48 9.00 3.50
CA PHE A 389 -7.48 10.23 2.74
C PHE A 389 -6.19 11.00 3.01
N GLY A 390 -5.87 11.95 2.15
CA GLY A 390 -4.74 12.86 2.34
C GLY A 390 -4.69 13.94 1.26
N PRO A 391 -3.67 14.78 1.29
CA PRO A 391 -3.51 15.87 0.33
C PRO A 391 -3.19 15.34 -1.06
N LEU A 392 -3.40 16.19 -2.04
CA LEU A 392 -2.96 16.00 -3.41
C LEU A 392 -1.44 15.78 -3.44
N ALA A 393 -1.03 14.68 -4.04
CA ALA A 393 0.37 14.31 -4.19
C ALA A 393 0.70 13.89 -5.62
N GLY A 394 1.99 13.90 -5.95
CA GLY A 394 2.49 13.49 -7.25
C GLY A 394 2.24 12.02 -7.54
N ASP A 395 2.14 11.72 -8.83
CA ASP A 395 1.95 10.37 -9.33
C ASP A 395 3.27 9.57 -9.23
N LEU A 396 3.41 8.83 -8.15
CA LEU A 396 4.59 7.99 -7.92
C LEU A 396 4.71 6.85 -8.94
N ALA A 397 3.59 6.40 -9.51
CA ALA A 397 3.58 5.31 -10.48
C ALA A 397 4.16 5.74 -11.83
N THR A 398 3.82 6.92 -12.35
CA THR A 398 4.34 7.43 -13.62
C THR A 398 5.75 8.00 -13.49
N THR A 399 6.07 8.62 -12.37
CA THR A 399 7.43 9.15 -12.12
C THR A 399 8.42 8.09 -11.68
N GLY A 400 7.93 6.93 -11.22
CA GLY A 400 8.77 5.89 -10.61
C GLY A 400 9.41 6.36 -9.29
N GLY A 401 8.72 7.25 -8.57
CA GLY A 401 9.19 7.84 -7.31
C GLY A 401 10.21 8.94 -7.49
N ARG A 402 10.29 9.55 -8.68
CA ARG A 402 11.17 10.71 -8.94
C ARG A 402 10.43 12.01 -8.69
N ASP A 403 11.16 12.99 -8.12
CA ASP A 403 10.60 14.32 -7.87
C ASP A 403 9.23 14.25 -7.17
N GLU A 404 9.13 13.37 -6.19
CA GLU A 404 7.96 13.16 -5.36
C GLU A 404 7.54 14.48 -4.71
N TRP A 405 6.25 14.77 -4.71
CA TRP A 405 5.75 16.05 -4.22
C TRP A 405 4.36 15.94 -3.58
N VAL A 406 4.03 16.94 -2.76
CA VAL A 406 2.70 17.18 -2.19
C VAL A 406 2.29 18.63 -2.41
N ASP A 407 1.00 18.88 -2.70
CA ASP A 407 0.46 20.24 -2.77
C ASP A 407 0.36 20.83 -1.36
N VAL A 408 0.98 21.98 -1.16
CA VAL A 408 1.12 22.63 0.15
C VAL A 408 -0.21 23.14 0.69
N ASP A 409 -1.05 23.70 -0.15
CA ASP A 409 -2.36 24.21 0.26
C ASP A 409 -3.33 23.07 0.60
N ASP A 410 -3.27 21.99 -0.18
CA ASP A 410 -4.08 20.80 0.08
C ASP A 410 -3.60 20.06 1.34
N TYR A 411 -2.29 20.06 1.60
CA TYR A 411 -1.73 19.55 2.86
C TYR A 411 -2.28 20.29 4.07
N VAL A 412 -2.28 21.63 4.06
CA VAL A 412 -2.82 22.42 5.18
C VAL A 412 -4.35 22.23 5.33
N ARG A 413 -5.08 22.15 4.20
CA ARG A 413 -6.51 21.80 4.22
C ARG A 413 -6.74 20.41 4.82
N SER A 414 -5.90 19.46 4.49
CA SER A 414 -5.98 18.08 5.00
C SER A 414 -5.75 17.99 6.51
N ILE A 415 -4.90 18.85 7.10
CA ILE A 415 -4.76 18.98 8.56
C ILE A 415 -6.11 19.41 9.19
N LYS A 416 -6.81 20.39 8.59
CA LYS A 416 -8.14 20.82 9.08
C LYS A 416 -9.18 19.71 8.97
N VAL A 417 -9.19 18.97 7.86
CA VAL A 417 -10.08 17.81 7.66
C VAL A 417 -9.82 16.76 8.73
N LEU A 418 -8.56 16.42 8.99
CA LEU A 418 -8.20 15.43 10.01
C LEU A 418 -8.59 15.89 11.41
N ALA A 419 -8.32 17.15 11.75
CA ALA A 419 -8.74 17.71 13.03
C ALA A 419 -10.27 17.64 13.21
N LYS A 420 -11.04 17.92 12.15
CA LYS A 420 -12.50 17.78 12.18
C LYS A 420 -12.95 16.34 12.38
N ILE A 421 -12.36 15.38 11.67
CA ILE A 421 -12.69 13.97 11.86
C ILE A 421 -12.46 13.56 13.31
N ILE A 422 -11.32 13.92 13.91
CA ILE A 422 -11.01 13.62 15.30
C ILE A 422 -12.06 14.21 16.24
N LEU A 423 -12.41 15.49 16.06
CA LEU A 423 -13.39 16.17 16.88
C LEU A 423 -14.79 15.56 16.75
N ASP A 424 -15.24 15.27 15.53
CA ASP A 424 -16.59 14.74 15.29
C ASP A 424 -16.71 13.27 15.73
N TRP A 425 -15.61 12.51 15.67
CA TRP A 425 -15.62 11.10 16.03
C TRP A 425 -15.43 10.86 17.52
N CYS A 426 -14.46 11.55 18.14
CA CYS A 426 -14.06 11.33 19.53
C CYS A 426 -14.83 12.18 20.57
N SER A 427 -15.86 12.93 20.16
CA SER A 427 -16.66 13.79 21.07
C SER A 427 -17.75 13.04 21.81
#